data_2898779d5cc51fda349ba5c1cb71fb9f
#
_entry.id   2898779d5cc51fda349ba5c1cb71fb9f
#
_cell.length_a   1.000
_cell.length_b   1.000
_cell.length_c   1.000
_cell.angle_alpha   90.00
_cell.angle_beta   90.00
_cell.angle_gamma   90.00
#
_symmetry.space_group_name_H-M   'P 1'
#
loop_
_entity.id
_entity.type
_entity.pdbx_description
1 polymer ?
#
loop_
_entity_poly.entity_id
_entity_poly.type
_entity_poly.pdbx_seq_one_letter_code
_entity_poly.pdbx_strand_id
1 'polypeptide(L)'
;MTETNETSIESIKNKLDQLCNILSGGGVGSQDFISQLIYLIFLKMDKEKVELFGEETIIPKGYRWEDLVSNHGDDLIVQYEQTLDVLKRESGVVGTIFSKAQSRINQPANLEKLISYINETSWLLLDDDVKGALYESILQKYGQDKKAGAGQYFTPRPLVDVIVELVNPKIGETVTDPACGTGGFLLSAFKHMHKQSLDAKKLEFLRNNTIHGNDITDLLVTMASMNMYLHGIGLKKSPIEHKDSLLNEPTELSKIVLANPPFGVRAAGSIDINRPDFIKETKNNQMNFMQHIMSLLERGGRAGVVVPDNVLFDKVGTVIRERLLKDFNLHTILRLPDGLFYASGTKTNVLFFTKGQPTKDLWIYDYRTNVKHTLVENPLTREHLDDFVKCFSADNLSKRNETYDKDNNPNGRWRKYSAQDLLARDQVNLDITWMNETKSEEETLSMEELFTRMSEKVATIQNAFAKLQKELGNDL
;
A
#
# COMPACT_ATOMS: atom_id res chain seq x y z
N MET A 1 -20.10 6.94 19.98
CA MET A 1 -18.95 7.61 19.32
C MET A 1 -18.69 7.12 17.87
N THR A 2 -19.19 5.97 17.47
CA THR A 2 -19.00 5.40 16.11
C THR A 2 -19.87 6.03 15.02
N GLU A 3 -21.13 6.33 15.27
CA GLU A 3 -22.06 6.90 14.26
C GLU A 3 -21.71 8.33 13.82
N THR A 4 -21.19 9.18 14.72
CA THR A 4 -20.80 10.56 14.40
C THR A 4 -19.53 10.63 13.54
N ASN A 5 -18.60 9.68 13.68
CA ASN A 5 -17.37 9.63 12.89
C ASN A 5 -17.63 9.08 11.48
N GLU A 6 -18.49 8.08 11.31
CA GLU A 6 -18.85 7.55 9.99
C GLU A 6 -19.57 8.59 9.13
N THR A 7 -20.51 9.32 9.72
CA THR A 7 -21.23 10.42 9.04
C THR A 7 -20.28 11.56 8.62
N SER A 8 -19.24 11.82 9.43
CA SER A 8 -18.19 12.81 9.12
C SER A 8 -17.31 12.35 7.95
N ILE A 9 -16.86 11.10 7.94
CA ILE A 9 -16.02 10.53 6.87
C ILE A 9 -16.78 10.51 5.54
N GLU A 10 -18.03 10.07 5.55
CA GLU A 10 -18.85 9.98 4.35
C GLU A 10 -19.17 11.37 3.76
N SER A 11 -19.45 12.36 4.61
CA SER A 11 -19.62 13.75 4.20
C SER A 11 -18.37 14.32 3.52
N ILE A 12 -17.18 14.10 4.10
CA ILE A 12 -15.91 14.57 3.53
C ILE A 12 -15.60 13.84 2.22
N LYS A 13 -15.84 12.52 2.16
CA LYS A 13 -15.74 11.74 0.93
C LYS A 13 -16.58 12.29 -0.20
N ASN A 14 -17.87 12.50 0.06
CA ASN A 14 -18.82 13.01 -0.93
C ASN A 14 -18.42 14.39 -1.47
N LYS A 15 -17.90 15.26 -0.61
CA LYS A 15 -17.39 16.57 -1.01
C LYS A 15 -16.13 16.47 -1.86
N LEU A 16 -15.18 15.59 -1.52
CA LEU A 16 -13.99 15.32 -2.34
C LEU A 16 -14.38 14.78 -3.72
N ASP A 17 -15.40 13.94 -3.77
CA ASP A 17 -15.92 13.38 -5.00
C ASP A 17 -16.52 14.46 -5.90
N GLN A 18 -17.28 15.39 -5.34
CA GLN A 18 -17.80 16.55 -6.06
C GLN A 18 -16.67 17.43 -6.61
N LEU A 19 -15.63 17.70 -5.82
CA LEU A 19 -14.48 18.48 -6.27
C LEU A 19 -13.70 17.79 -7.39
N CYS A 20 -13.52 16.48 -7.29
CA CYS A 20 -12.89 15.69 -8.35
C CYS A 20 -13.66 15.80 -9.66
N ASN A 21 -14.99 15.71 -9.60
CA ASN A 21 -15.86 15.83 -10.78
C ASN A 21 -15.81 17.24 -11.40
N ILE A 22 -15.77 18.29 -10.56
CA ILE A 22 -15.65 19.68 -11.03
C ILE A 22 -14.32 19.88 -11.78
N LEU A 23 -13.21 19.41 -11.22
CA LEU A 23 -11.90 19.58 -11.82
C LEU A 23 -11.71 18.69 -13.06
N SER A 24 -12.26 17.48 -13.04
CA SER A 24 -12.26 16.59 -14.23
C SER A 24 -13.04 17.19 -15.39
N GLY A 25 -14.16 17.87 -15.13
CA GLY A 25 -14.88 18.68 -16.11
C GLY A 25 -14.07 19.85 -16.68
N GLY A 26 -13.08 20.34 -15.92
CA GLY A 26 -12.09 21.35 -16.35
C GLY A 26 -10.86 20.77 -17.05
N GLY A 27 -10.81 19.47 -17.35
CA GLY A 27 -9.70 18.82 -18.03
C GLY A 27 -8.54 18.39 -17.11
N VAL A 28 -8.70 18.46 -15.80
CA VAL A 28 -7.68 18.01 -14.82
C VAL A 28 -7.81 16.49 -14.62
N GLY A 29 -6.75 15.75 -14.90
CA GLY A 29 -6.71 14.30 -14.68
C GLY A 29 -6.74 13.94 -13.18
N SER A 30 -7.14 12.68 -12.87
CA SER A 30 -7.26 12.21 -11.47
C SER A 30 -5.95 12.34 -10.68
N GLN A 31 -4.81 12.07 -11.31
CA GLN A 31 -3.48 12.20 -10.69
C GLN A 31 -3.11 13.65 -10.39
N ASP A 32 -3.38 14.53 -11.35
CA ASP A 32 -3.15 15.95 -11.19
C ASP A 32 -4.04 16.54 -10.09
N PHE A 33 -5.32 16.12 -10.03
CA PHE A 33 -6.24 16.51 -8.95
C PHE A 33 -5.69 16.14 -7.57
N ILE A 34 -5.23 14.91 -7.40
CA ILE A 34 -4.69 14.45 -6.11
C ILE A 34 -3.47 15.28 -5.70
N SER A 35 -2.57 15.58 -6.63
CA SER A 35 -1.41 16.43 -6.37
C SER A 35 -1.82 17.83 -5.89
N GLN A 36 -2.77 18.47 -6.60
CA GLN A 36 -3.26 19.80 -6.21
C GLN A 36 -3.90 19.79 -4.82
N LEU A 37 -4.68 18.76 -4.53
CA LEU A 37 -5.33 18.60 -3.22
C LEU A 37 -4.28 18.46 -2.09
N ILE A 38 -3.24 17.64 -2.30
CA ILE A 38 -2.14 17.45 -1.34
C ILE A 38 -1.43 18.79 -1.06
N TYR A 39 -1.10 19.54 -2.09
CA TYR A 39 -0.40 20.83 -1.92
C TYR A 39 -1.22 21.83 -1.10
N LEU A 40 -2.50 21.95 -1.40
CA LEU A 40 -3.39 22.87 -0.70
C LEU A 40 -3.65 22.44 0.76
N ILE A 41 -3.88 21.15 1.00
CA ILE A 41 -4.05 20.61 2.36
C ILE A 41 -2.78 20.85 3.18
N PHE A 42 -1.59 20.65 2.60
CA PHE A 42 -0.34 20.87 3.30
C PHE A 42 -0.21 22.33 3.79
N LEU A 43 -0.48 23.29 2.90
CA LEU A 43 -0.44 24.72 3.25
C LEU A 43 -1.46 25.08 4.34
N LYS A 44 -2.68 24.53 4.25
CA LYS A 44 -3.71 24.73 5.27
C LYS A 44 -3.30 24.15 6.62
N MET A 45 -2.68 22.98 6.64
CA MET A 45 -2.21 22.34 7.87
C MET A 45 -1.04 23.10 8.51
N ASP A 46 -0.13 23.66 7.72
CA ASP A 46 0.94 24.51 8.26
C ASP A 46 0.35 25.74 8.97
N LYS A 47 -0.66 26.40 8.38
CA LYS A 47 -1.41 27.47 9.05
C LYS A 47 -2.05 26.98 10.36
N GLU A 48 -2.74 25.85 10.34
CA GLU A 48 -3.39 25.29 11.52
C GLU A 48 -2.41 24.97 12.65
N LYS A 49 -1.19 24.51 12.34
CA LYS A 49 -0.12 24.31 13.33
C LYS A 49 0.24 25.59 14.06
N VAL A 50 0.39 26.69 13.30
CA VAL A 50 0.68 28.01 13.89
C VAL A 50 -0.48 28.45 14.78
N GLU A 51 -1.72 28.34 14.32
CA GLU A 51 -2.89 28.85 15.03
C GLU A 51 -3.27 28.00 16.28
N LEU A 52 -3.17 26.68 16.18
CA LEU A 52 -3.63 25.78 17.24
C LEU A 52 -2.55 25.45 18.26
N PHE A 53 -1.30 25.35 17.82
CA PHE A 53 -0.19 24.88 18.67
C PHE A 53 0.90 25.94 18.90
N GLY A 54 0.82 27.10 18.26
CA GLY A 54 1.85 28.16 18.36
C GLY A 54 3.20 27.74 17.78
N GLU A 55 3.21 26.76 16.88
CA GLU A 55 4.42 26.32 16.19
C GLU A 55 4.86 27.37 15.14
N GLU A 56 6.16 27.40 14.82
CA GLU A 56 6.64 28.22 13.72
C GLU A 56 6.25 27.61 12.37
N THR A 57 5.81 28.47 11.44
CA THR A 57 5.55 28.05 10.06
C THR A 57 6.83 27.65 9.35
N ILE A 58 6.77 26.61 8.54
CA ILE A 58 7.86 26.18 7.65
C ILE A 58 7.71 26.73 6.22
N ILE A 59 6.64 27.51 5.97
CA ILE A 59 6.35 28.10 4.66
C ILE A 59 6.89 29.54 4.60
N PRO A 60 7.64 29.91 3.56
CA PRO A 60 8.15 31.27 3.38
C PRO A 60 7.04 32.31 3.36
N LYS A 61 7.35 33.50 3.89
CA LYS A 61 6.44 34.65 3.87
C LYS A 61 6.08 35.04 2.45
N GLY A 62 4.81 35.31 2.18
CA GLY A 62 4.26 35.64 0.86
C GLY A 62 3.78 34.43 0.06
N TYR A 63 3.93 33.20 0.62
CA TYR A 63 3.53 31.96 -0.03
C TYR A 63 2.73 31.03 0.90
N ARG A 64 2.20 31.59 1.99
CA ARG A 64 1.41 30.90 3.02
C ARG A 64 -0.04 30.75 2.60
N TRP A 65 -0.78 30.00 3.36
CA TRP A 65 -2.22 29.80 3.12
C TRP A 65 -3.00 31.11 3.07
N GLU A 66 -2.68 32.08 3.96
CA GLU A 66 -3.31 33.39 4.03
C GLU A 66 -3.09 34.19 2.74
N ASP A 67 -1.89 34.08 2.16
CA ASP A 67 -1.54 34.76 0.92
C ASP A 67 -2.36 34.23 -0.27
N LEU A 68 -2.74 32.93 -0.26
CA LEU A 68 -3.66 32.36 -1.26
C LEU A 68 -5.09 32.82 -1.05
N VAL A 69 -5.59 32.75 0.20
CA VAL A 69 -6.99 33.07 0.51
C VAL A 69 -7.32 34.56 0.29
N SER A 70 -6.31 35.44 0.37
CA SER A 70 -6.47 36.89 0.15
C SER A 70 -6.55 37.29 -1.33
N ASN A 71 -6.25 36.38 -2.27
CA ASN A 71 -6.28 36.64 -3.70
C ASN A 71 -7.53 36.04 -4.37
N HIS A 72 -7.97 36.64 -5.48
CA HIS A 72 -9.13 36.21 -6.23
C HIS A 72 -8.88 36.28 -7.74
N GLY A 73 -9.68 35.56 -8.52
CA GLY A 73 -9.62 35.59 -9.98
C GLY A 73 -8.22 35.17 -10.49
N ASP A 74 -7.75 35.87 -11.50
CA ASP A 74 -6.45 35.59 -12.14
C ASP A 74 -5.26 35.79 -11.20
N ASP A 75 -5.34 36.74 -10.28
CA ASP A 75 -4.30 36.96 -9.27
C ASP A 75 -4.11 35.77 -8.34
N LEU A 76 -5.17 35.05 -8.03
CA LEU A 76 -5.12 33.79 -7.27
C LEU A 76 -4.36 32.70 -8.03
N ILE A 77 -4.60 32.55 -9.35
CA ILE A 77 -3.87 31.58 -10.19
C ILE A 77 -2.36 31.91 -10.16
N VAL A 78 -2.01 33.18 -10.38
CA VAL A 78 -0.61 33.63 -10.37
C VAL A 78 0.04 33.37 -9.01
N GLN A 79 -0.65 33.73 -7.92
CA GLN A 79 -0.16 33.48 -6.56
C GLN A 79 0.06 31.99 -6.30
N TYR A 80 -0.87 31.13 -6.73
CA TYR A 80 -0.75 29.69 -6.55
C TYR A 80 0.43 29.11 -7.32
N GLU A 81 0.60 29.49 -8.60
CA GLU A 81 1.74 29.07 -9.41
C GLU A 81 3.08 29.50 -8.80
N GLN A 82 3.18 30.74 -8.34
CA GLN A 82 4.38 31.25 -7.68
C GLN A 82 4.65 30.49 -6.37
N THR A 83 3.60 30.19 -5.59
CA THR A 83 3.72 29.42 -4.35
C THR A 83 4.31 28.02 -4.64
N LEU A 84 3.78 27.30 -5.63
CA LEU A 84 4.31 25.99 -6.01
C LEU A 84 5.76 26.08 -6.50
N ASP A 85 6.10 27.13 -7.28
CA ASP A 85 7.45 27.35 -7.80
C ASP A 85 8.49 27.68 -6.73
N VAL A 86 8.11 28.34 -5.66
CA VAL A 86 8.98 28.61 -4.53
C VAL A 86 9.14 27.36 -3.68
N LEU A 87 8.04 26.70 -3.30
CA LEU A 87 8.07 25.57 -2.38
C LEU A 87 8.80 24.35 -2.94
N LYS A 88 8.81 24.13 -4.24
CA LYS A 88 9.60 23.04 -4.85
C LYS A 88 11.11 23.22 -4.73
N ARG A 89 11.60 24.41 -4.39
CA ARG A 89 13.03 24.73 -4.17
C ARG A 89 13.43 24.69 -2.71
N GLU A 90 12.46 24.54 -1.82
CA GLU A 90 12.70 24.42 -0.40
C GLU A 90 13.39 23.10 -0.05
N SER A 91 13.97 23.03 1.13
CA SER A 91 14.58 21.83 1.68
C SER A 91 13.62 21.06 2.60
N GLY A 92 14.04 19.90 3.06
CA GLY A 92 13.30 19.13 4.05
C GLY A 92 11.99 18.55 3.51
N VAL A 93 10.97 18.43 4.36
CA VAL A 93 9.68 17.84 4.02
C VAL A 93 8.93 18.65 2.95
N VAL A 94 9.04 19.99 3.00
CA VAL A 94 8.44 20.88 2.00
C VAL A 94 8.99 20.58 0.62
N GLY A 95 10.32 20.62 0.45
CA GLY A 95 10.96 20.31 -0.83
C GLY A 95 10.65 18.92 -1.36
N THR A 96 10.47 17.93 -0.48
CA THR A 96 10.08 16.58 -0.90
C THR A 96 8.64 16.53 -1.41
N ILE A 97 7.68 17.10 -0.68
CA ILE A 97 6.26 17.09 -1.06
C ILE A 97 6.04 17.91 -2.35
N PHE A 98 6.71 19.05 -2.49
CA PHE A 98 6.55 19.96 -3.62
C PHE A 98 7.55 19.74 -4.77
N SER A 99 8.41 18.72 -4.73
CA SER A 99 9.55 18.51 -5.65
C SER A 99 9.20 18.65 -7.14
N LYS A 100 8.01 18.20 -7.53
CA LYS A 100 7.47 18.24 -8.92
C LYS A 100 6.20 19.08 -9.01
N ALA A 101 5.97 19.97 -8.07
CA ALA A 101 4.76 20.76 -8.01
C ALA A 101 4.60 21.66 -9.24
N GLN A 102 3.43 21.58 -9.87
CA GLN A 102 2.98 22.42 -10.97
C GLN A 102 1.48 22.65 -10.82
N SER A 103 1.01 23.86 -11.10
CA SER A 103 -0.43 24.08 -11.20
C SER A 103 -1.01 23.34 -12.41
N ARG A 104 -2.15 22.69 -12.19
CA ARG A 104 -2.97 22.05 -13.21
C ARG A 104 -4.37 22.67 -13.28
N ILE A 105 -4.59 23.69 -12.47
CA ILE A 105 -5.88 24.37 -12.38
C ILE A 105 -5.76 25.72 -13.09
N ASN A 106 -6.42 25.82 -14.25
CA ASN A 106 -6.36 27.01 -15.10
C ASN A 106 -7.58 27.94 -14.93
N GLN A 107 -8.61 27.49 -14.18
CA GLN A 107 -9.82 28.27 -13.96
C GLN A 107 -9.86 28.79 -12.53
N PRO A 108 -9.84 30.13 -12.31
CA PRO A 108 -9.87 30.72 -10.99
C PRO A 108 -11.03 30.21 -10.12
N ALA A 109 -12.24 30.12 -10.69
CA ALA A 109 -13.42 29.64 -9.96
C ALA A 109 -13.28 28.21 -9.42
N ASN A 110 -12.52 27.34 -10.09
CA ASN A 110 -12.26 25.97 -9.63
C ASN A 110 -11.25 25.98 -8.47
N LEU A 111 -10.24 26.82 -8.52
CA LEU A 111 -9.26 26.95 -7.45
C LEU A 111 -9.90 27.61 -6.21
N GLU A 112 -10.74 28.63 -6.37
CA GLU A 112 -11.47 29.25 -5.29
C GLU A 112 -12.40 28.26 -4.57
N LYS A 113 -13.14 27.43 -5.31
CA LYS A 113 -13.97 26.38 -4.73
C LYS A 113 -13.17 25.36 -3.94
N LEU A 114 -12.01 24.94 -4.47
CA LEU A 114 -11.15 23.97 -3.80
C LEU A 114 -10.57 24.57 -2.50
N ILE A 115 -10.10 25.82 -2.54
CA ILE A 115 -9.60 26.55 -1.37
C ILE A 115 -10.72 26.73 -0.33
N SER A 116 -11.90 27.17 -0.73
CA SER A 116 -13.05 27.35 0.17
C SER A 116 -13.37 26.04 0.91
N TYR A 117 -13.44 24.93 0.17
CA TYR A 117 -13.71 23.63 0.74
C TYR A 117 -12.64 23.17 1.75
N ILE A 118 -11.36 23.31 1.38
CA ILE A 118 -10.24 22.94 2.25
C ILE A 118 -10.24 23.83 3.50
N ASN A 119 -10.61 25.09 3.37
CA ASN A 119 -10.66 26.05 4.48
C ASN A 119 -11.75 25.73 5.51
N GLU A 120 -12.86 25.10 5.10
CA GLU A 120 -13.96 24.69 5.99
C GLU A 120 -13.58 23.54 6.93
N THR A 121 -12.52 22.81 6.63
CA THR A 121 -12.10 21.61 7.36
C THR A 121 -10.92 21.91 8.27
N SER A 122 -10.99 21.50 9.54
CA SER A 122 -9.86 21.53 10.47
C SER A 122 -9.07 20.21 10.38
N TRP A 123 -8.09 20.19 9.48
CA TRP A 123 -7.36 18.97 9.10
C TRP A 123 -6.55 18.35 10.23
N LEU A 124 -5.93 19.18 11.09
CA LEU A 124 -5.13 18.70 12.22
C LEU A 124 -5.98 18.14 13.36
N LEU A 125 -7.22 18.62 13.51
CA LEU A 125 -8.14 18.17 14.57
C LEU A 125 -8.93 16.90 14.19
N LEU A 126 -8.83 16.44 12.94
CA LEU A 126 -9.42 15.16 12.55
C LEU A 126 -8.76 14.04 13.34
N ASP A 127 -9.54 13.06 13.80
CA ASP A 127 -9.02 11.83 14.38
C ASP A 127 -8.11 11.08 13.40
N ASP A 128 -7.10 10.39 13.90
CA ASP A 128 -6.14 9.66 13.06
C ASP A 128 -6.81 8.61 12.17
N ASP A 129 -7.92 8.02 12.61
CA ASP A 129 -8.71 7.09 11.80
C ASP A 129 -9.46 7.82 10.67
N VAL A 130 -9.96 9.03 10.92
CA VAL A 130 -10.61 9.87 9.91
C VAL A 130 -9.60 10.37 8.89
N LYS A 131 -8.43 10.85 9.32
CA LYS A 131 -7.32 11.23 8.43
C LYS A 131 -6.90 10.06 7.53
N GLY A 132 -6.73 8.87 8.13
CA GLY A 132 -6.39 7.65 7.42
C GLY A 132 -7.45 7.28 6.39
N ALA A 133 -8.72 7.22 6.78
CA ALA A 133 -9.83 6.86 5.89
C ALA A 133 -10.01 7.85 4.73
N LEU A 134 -9.86 9.16 5.01
CA LEU A 134 -9.89 10.21 4.00
C LEU A 134 -8.77 10.03 2.98
N TYR A 135 -7.54 9.86 3.48
CA TYR A 135 -6.37 9.69 2.63
C TYR A 135 -6.49 8.40 1.81
N GLU A 136 -6.96 7.32 2.39
CA GLU A 136 -7.24 6.06 1.68
C GLU A 136 -8.30 6.22 0.58
N SER A 137 -9.33 7.03 0.78
CA SER A 137 -10.33 7.28 -0.26
C SER A 137 -9.74 8.04 -1.46
N ILE A 138 -8.83 8.99 -1.21
CA ILE A 138 -8.07 9.67 -2.27
C ILE A 138 -7.19 8.67 -3.02
N LEU A 139 -6.52 7.76 -2.29
CA LEU A 139 -5.67 6.72 -2.85
C LEU A 139 -6.43 5.68 -3.66
N GLN A 140 -7.63 5.29 -3.21
CA GLN A 140 -8.48 4.35 -3.95
C GLN A 140 -8.88 4.90 -5.32
N LYS A 141 -9.19 6.20 -5.42
CA LYS A 141 -9.48 6.84 -6.71
C LYS A 141 -8.28 6.81 -7.65
N TYR A 142 -7.07 7.07 -7.11
CA TYR A 142 -5.84 6.93 -7.87
C TYR A 142 -5.62 5.48 -8.35
N GLY A 143 -5.84 4.49 -7.46
CA GLY A 143 -5.70 3.07 -7.76
C GLY A 143 -6.70 2.54 -8.80
N GLN A 144 -7.86 3.16 -8.96
CA GLN A 144 -8.87 2.79 -9.95
C GLN A 144 -8.53 3.29 -11.38
N ASP A 145 -7.61 4.22 -11.52
CA ASP A 145 -7.18 4.72 -12.83
C ASP A 145 -6.28 3.70 -13.54
N LYS A 146 -6.92 2.78 -14.28
CA LYS A 146 -6.26 1.68 -15.01
C LYS A 146 -5.20 2.15 -16.00
N LYS A 147 -5.29 3.38 -16.51
CA LYS A 147 -4.32 3.96 -17.46
C LYS A 147 -3.00 4.31 -16.80
N ALA A 148 -3.00 4.52 -15.50
CA ALA A 148 -1.80 4.93 -14.74
C ALA A 148 -0.95 3.76 -14.21
N GLY A 149 -1.40 2.51 -14.36
CA GLY A 149 -0.74 1.34 -13.73
C GLY A 149 -0.82 1.34 -12.19
N ALA A 150 -1.59 2.25 -11.63
CA ALA A 150 -1.64 2.56 -10.20
C ALA A 150 -2.23 1.44 -9.35
N GLY A 151 -3.06 0.58 -9.93
CA GLY A 151 -3.68 -0.54 -9.21
C GLY A 151 -2.71 -1.61 -8.69
N GLN A 152 -1.44 -1.56 -9.10
CA GLN A 152 -0.40 -2.49 -8.61
C GLN A 152 0.09 -2.13 -7.20
N TYR A 153 -0.16 -0.90 -6.73
CA TYR A 153 0.49 -0.32 -5.56
C TYR A 153 -0.36 -0.34 -4.29
N PHE A 154 -1.60 -0.82 -4.37
CA PHE A 154 -2.49 -0.85 -3.21
C PHE A 154 -2.55 -2.25 -2.59
N THR A 155 -2.07 -2.36 -1.34
CA THR A 155 -2.20 -3.57 -0.51
C THR A 155 -3.39 -3.41 0.44
N PRO A 156 -4.33 -4.35 0.50
CA PRO A 156 -5.46 -4.26 1.42
C PRO A 156 -5.02 -4.02 2.87
N ARG A 157 -5.62 -3.03 3.52
CA ARG A 157 -5.22 -2.62 4.88
C ARG A 157 -5.23 -3.76 5.89
N PRO A 158 -6.26 -4.64 5.95
CA PRO A 158 -6.25 -5.76 6.86
C PRO A 158 -5.06 -6.70 6.67
N LEU A 159 -4.59 -6.88 5.42
CA LEU A 159 -3.39 -7.68 5.14
C LEU A 159 -2.13 -6.98 5.63
N VAL A 160 -1.99 -5.67 5.38
CA VAL A 160 -0.86 -4.86 5.87
C VAL A 160 -0.75 -4.95 7.38
N ASP A 161 -1.87 -4.76 8.10
CA ASP A 161 -1.91 -4.75 9.55
C ASP A 161 -1.55 -6.12 10.14
N VAL A 162 -2.02 -7.22 9.53
CA VAL A 162 -1.65 -8.59 9.94
C VAL A 162 -0.17 -8.86 9.68
N ILE A 163 0.38 -8.46 8.53
CA ILE A 163 1.82 -8.63 8.26
C ILE A 163 2.65 -7.88 9.30
N VAL A 164 2.29 -6.64 9.61
CA VAL A 164 2.98 -5.83 10.64
C VAL A 164 2.86 -6.46 12.03
N GLU A 165 1.66 -6.91 12.41
CA GLU A 165 1.42 -7.61 13.68
C GLU A 165 2.35 -8.83 13.83
N LEU A 166 2.45 -9.66 12.79
CA LEU A 166 3.21 -10.91 12.83
C LEU A 166 4.73 -10.70 12.73
N VAL A 167 5.21 -9.72 11.97
CA VAL A 167 6.62 -9.31 11.96
C VAL A 167 6.98 -8.61 13.27
N ASN A 168 6.00 -7.94 13.88
CA ASN A 168 6.05 -7.37 15.22
C ASN A 168 7.26 -6.42 15.43
N PRO A 169 7.35 -5.31 14.70
CA PRO A 169 8.39 -4.31 14.89
C PRO A 169 8.34 -3.74 16.32
N LYS A 170 9.50 -3.62 16.95
CA LYS A 170 9.63 -3.07 18.30
C LYS A 170 10.11 -1.64 18.29
N ILE A 171 9.65 -0.84 19.24
CA ILE A 171 10.10 0.55 19.37
C ILE A 171 11.64 0.60 19.49
N GLY A 172 12.28 1.39 18.64
CA GLY A 172 13.75 1.46 18.53
C GLY A 172 14.33 0.62 17.39
N GLU A 173 13.56 -0.26 16.75
CA GLU A 173 13.98 -0.96 15.53
C GLU A 173 13.68 -0.11 14.28
N THR A 174 14.58 -0.09 13.32
CA THR A 174 14.37 0.57 12.01
C THR A 174 13.45 -0.26 11.12
N VAL A 175 12.55 0.41 10.42
CA VAL A 175 11.61 -0.19 9.46
C VAL A 175 11.81 0.45 8.09
N THR A 176 12.06 -0.37 7.08
CA THR A 176 12.23 0.10 5.70
C THR A 176 11.25 -0.58 4.76
N ASP A 177 10.67 0.21 3.86
CA ASP A 177 9.96 -0.26 2.68
C ASP A 177 10.65 0.27 1.42
N PRO A 178 11.35 -0.59 0.65
CA PRO A 178 12.11 -0.16 -0.52
C PRO A 178 11.26 0.13 -1.77
N ALA A 179 9.93 -0.05 -1.70
CA ALA A 179 8.96 0.25 -2.75
C ALA A 179 7.65 0.68 -2.09
N CYS A 180 7.72 1.78 -1.30
CA CYS A 180 6.73 2.08 -0.27
C CYS A 180 5.36 2.52 -0.80
N GLY A 181 5.26 2.82 -2.10
CA GLY A 181 4.01 3.31 -2.65
C GLY A 181 3.52 4.54 -1.88
N THR A 182 2.35 4.42 -1.27
CA THR A 182 1.73 5.48 -0.45
C THR A 182 2.10 5.43 1.03
N GLY A 183 3.04 4.57 1.41
CA GLY A 183 3.53 4.43 2.79
C GLY A 183 2.66 3.58 3.72
N GLY A 184 1.79 2.73 3.16
CA GLY A 184 0.83 1.95 3.96
C GLY A 184 1.48 1.05 5.00
N PHE A 185 2.51 0.28 4.64
CA PHE A 185 3.28 -0.55 5.58
C PHE A 185 3.99 0.27 6.65
N LEU A 186 4.59 1.39 6.24
CA LEU A 186 5.34 2.27 7.14
C LEU A 186 4.44 2.89 8.19
N LEU A 187 3.25 3.35 7.79
CA LEU A 187 2.27 3.91 8.71
C LEU A 187 1.72 2.86 9.68
N SER A 188 1.40 1.66 9.20
CA SER A 188 0.94 0.57 10.06
C SER A 188 2.03 0.16 11.07
N ALA A 189 3.29 0.06 10.65
CA ALA A 189 4.42 -0.20 11.53
C ALA A 189 4.60 0.91 12.58
N PHE A 190 4.50 2.17 12.19
CA PHE A 190 4.54 3.30 13.12
C PHE A 190 3.43 3.21 14.17
N LYS A 191 2.18 3.01 13.75
CA LYS A 191 1.03 2.85 14.65
C LYS A 191 1.21 1.67 15.60
N HIS A 192 1.75 0.55 15.11
CA HIS A 192 2.04 -0.64 15.93
C HIS A 192 3.10 -0.35 17.00
N MET A 193 4.19 0.32 16.65
CA MET A 193 5.27 0.68 17.58
C MET A 193 4.86 1.80 18.56
N HIS A 194 4.09 2.78 18.10
CA HIS A 194 3.64 3.91 18.92
C HIS A 194 2.85 3.45 20.15
N LYS A 195 2.08 2.36 20.03
CA LYS A 195 1.30 1.76 21.14
C LYS A 195 2.18 1.11 22.21
N GLN A 196 3.48 0.87 21.94
CA GLN A 196 4.37 0.11 22.83
C GLN A 196 5.03 0.95 23.92
N SER A 197 4.99 2.29 23.83
CA SER A 197 5.65 3.17 24.80
C SER A 197 4.94 4.52 24.91
N LEU A 198 4.99 5.08 26.13
CA LEU A 198 4.60 6.47 26.41
C LEU A 198 5.82 7.37 26.66
N ASP A 199 7.04 6.85 26.54
CA ASP A 199 8.28 7.60 26.72
C ASP A 199 8.48 8.61 25.58
N ALA A 200 8.54 9.90 25.91
CA ALA A 200 8.62 10.99 24.93
C ALA A 200 9.86 10.89 24.04
N LYS A 201 11.03 10.48 24.57
CA LYS A 201 12.27 10.35 23.80
C LYS A 201 12.19 9.20 22.80
N LYS A 202 11.59 8.08 23.21
CA LYS A 202 11.36 6.93 22.31
C LYS A 202 10.37 7.28 21.22
N LEU A 203 9.32 8.03 21.53
CA LEU A 203 8.33 8.48 20.56
C LEU A 203 8.92 9.52 19.59
N GLU A 204 9.78 10.42 20.07
CA GLU A 204 10.51 11.35 19.22
C GLU A 204 11.46 10.61 18.27
N PHE A 205 12.21 9.63 18.76
CA PHE A 205 13.06 8.77 17.93
C PHE A 205 12.25 7.99 16.89
N LEU A 206 11.09 7.43 17.28
CA LEU A 206 10.17 6.75 16.39
C LEU A 206 9.70 7.64 15.24
N ARG A 207 9.38 8.91 15.51
CA ARG A 207 8.91 9.87 14.49
C ARG A 207 9.98 10.31 13.51
N ASN A 208 11.24 10.38 13.95
CA ASN A 208 12.29 11.03 13.17
C ASN A 208 13.35 10.07 12.58
N ASN A 209 13.52 8.85 13.14
CA ASN A 209 14.66 8.01 12.84
C ASN A 209 14.35 6.55 12.55
N THR A 210 13.08 6.14 12.69
CA THR A 210 12.73 4.71 12.63
C THR A 210 12.22 4.30 11.26
N ILE A 211 11.45 5.17 10.62
CA ILE A 211 10.70 4.88 9.39
C ILE A 211 11.49 5.35 8.18
N HIS A 212 11.66 4.47 7.19
CA HIS A 212 12.35 4.78 5.93
C HIS A 212 11.59 4.18 4.76
N GLY A 213 11.38 4.96 3.70
CA GLY A 213 10.70 4.50 2.50
C GLY A 213 11.36 5.02 1.23
N ASN A 214 11.36 4.21 0.18
CA ASN A 214 11.78 4.63 -1.15
C ASN A 214 10.68 4.34 -2.16
N ASP A 215 10.51 5.22 -3.14
CA ASP A 215 9.74 4.94 -4.35
C ASP A 215 10.38 5.64 -5.55
N ILE A 216 10.16 5.10 -6.75
CA ILE A 216 10.67 5.66 -8.00
C ILE A 216 9.69 6.66 -8.63
N THR A 217 8.45 6.67 -8.17
CA THR A 217 7.37 7.48 -8.73
C THR A 217 7.20 8.77 -7.95
N ASP A 218 7.44 9.92 -8.58
CA ASP A 218 7.34 11.24 -7.94
C ASP A 218 6.03 11.44 -7.18
N LEU A 219 4.89 11.08 -7.79
CA LEU A 219 3.58 11.23 -7.15
C LEU A 219 3.45 10.35 -5.90
N LEU A 220 3.93 9.11 -5.94
CA LEU A 220 3.90 8.22 -4.77
C LEU A 220 4.79 8.73 -3.63
N VAL A 221 5.96 9.30 -3.96
CA VAL A 221 6.82 9.96 -2.97
C VAL A 221 6.11 11.15 -2.33
N THR A 222 5.45 12.00 -3.12
CA THR A 222 4.64 13.11 -2.61
C THR A 222 3.52 12.61 -1.70
N MET A 223 2.78 11.58 -2.15
CA MET A 223 1.68 10.98 -1.39
C MET A 223 2.16 10.34 -0.08
N ALA A 224 3.21 9.54 -0.14
CA ALA A 224 3.77 8.90 1.05
C ALA A 224 4.33 9.94 2.04
N SER A 225 5.04 10.95 1.56
CA SER A 225 5.58 12.03 2.40
C SER A 225 4.47 12.80 3.10
N MET A 226 3.39 13.12 2.38
CA MET A 226 2.22 13.76 2.98
C MET A 226 1.52 12.85 3.99
N ASN A 227 1.39 11.55 3.68
CA ASN A 227 0.83 10.57 4.60
C ASN A 227 1.63 10.49 5.92
N MET A 228 2.96 10.43 5.83
CA MET A 228 3.83 10.48 7.01
C MET A 228 3.66 11.79 7.78
N TYR A 229 3.67 12.93 7.08
CA TYR A 229 3.51 14.24 7.68
C TYR A 229 2.18 14.42 8.44
N LEU A 230 1.06 13.94 7.87
CA LEU A 230 -0.27 13.93 8.49
C LEU A 230 -0.30 13.22 9.85
N HIS A 231 0.55 12.20 10.00
CA HIS A 231 0.66 11.40 11.22
C HIS A 231 1.82 11.82 12.12
N GLY A 232 2.40 12.99 11.90
CA GLY A 232 3.46 13.55 12.72
C GLY A 232 4.82 12.87 12.58
N ILE A 233 5.06 12.19 11.44
CA ILE A 233 6.30 11.49 11.12
C ILE A 233 7.14 12.35 10.17
N GLY A 234 8.41 12.60 10.48
CA GLY A 234 9.33 13.29 9.58
C GLY A 234 8.96 14.77 9.33
N LEU A 235 8.49 15.48 10.35
CA LEU A 235 7.98 16.86 10.22
C LEU A 235 9.01 17.86 9.67
N LYS A 236 10.30 17.61 9.89
CA LYS A 236 11.40 18.47 9.38
C LYS A 236 11.98 17.90 8.09
N LYS A 237 12.13 16.59 7.99
CA LYS A 237 12.69 15.87 6.84
C LYS A 237 11.83 14.67 6.56
N SER A 238 11.33 14.56 5.32
CA SER A 238 10.55 13.38 4.92
C SER A 238 11.37 12.10 5.11
N PRO A 239 10.81 11.03 5.68
CA PRO A 239 11.46 9.72 5.71
C PRO A 239 11.35 8.98 4.37
N ILE A 240 10.72 9.59 3.37
CA ILE A 240 10.52 9.02 2.05
C ILE A 240 11.47 9.66 1.04
N GLU A 241 12.18 8.82 0.29
CA GLU A 241 13.14 9.26 -0.72
C GLU A 241 12.67 8.86 -2.13
N HIS A 242 12.83 9.77 -3.10
CA HIS A 242 12.69 9.45 -4.52
C HIS A 242 13.93 8.72 -5.00
N LYS A 243 13.85 7.39 -5.10
CA LYS A 243 15.03 6.55 -5.38
C LYS A 243 14.62 5.23 -6.02
N ASP A 244 15.35 4.81 -7.06
CA ASP A 244 15.31 3.42 -7.54
C ASP A 244 16.15 2.55 -6.60
N SER A 245 15.49 1.77 -5.76
CA SER A 245 16.11 0.89 -4.75
C SER A 245 16.97 -0.21 -5.36
N LEU A 246 16.81 -0.54 -6.64
CA LEU A 246 17.54 -1.61 -7.28
C LEU A 246 18.92 -1.19 -7.84
N LEU A 247 19.20 0.12 -8.00
CA LEU A 247 20.41 0.59 -8.65
C LEU A 247 21.66 0.48 -7.77
N ASN A 248 21.52 0.65 -6.45
CA ASN A 248 22.65 0.70 -5.53
C ASN A 248 22.49 -0.27 -4.37
N GLU A 249 23.61 -0.73 -3.82
CA GLU A 249 23.61 -1.44 -2.55
C GLU A 249 23.03 -0.57 -1.43
N PRO A 250 22.37 -1.18 -0.42
CA PRO A 250 21.94 -0.44 0.77
C PRO A 250 23.16 0.14 1.49
N THR A 251 23.11 1.45 1.77
CA THR A 251 24.12 2.12 2.59
C THR A 251 23.86 1.96 4.08
N GLU A 252 22.60 1.76 4.43
CA GLU A 252 22.13 1.52 5.80
C GLU A 252 21.29 0.23 5.81
N LEU A 253 21.49 -0.58 6.83
CA LEU A 253 20.74 -1.82 7.02
C LEU A 253 19.52 -1.56 7.91
N SER A 254 18.52 -2.40 7.77
CA SER A 254 17.28 -2.28 8.49
C SER A 254 16.99 -3.53 9.32
N LYS A 255 16.40 -3.31 10.51
CA LYS A 255 15.93 -4.40 11.36
C LYS A 255 14.68 -5.06 10.82
N ILE A 256 13.79 -4.27 10.24
CA ILE A 256 12.52 -4.71 9.69
C ILE A 256 12.42 -4.25 8.25
N VAL A 257 12.03 -5.17 7.35
CA VAL A 257 11.65 -4.84 5.98
C VAL A 257 10.24 -5.34 5.71
N LEU A 258 9.37 -4.41 5.33
CA LEU A 258 7.98 -4.68 4.96
C LEU A 258 7.76 -4.14 3.56
N ALA A 259 7.30 -4.98 2.64
CA ALA A 259 7.18 -4.53 1.26
C ALA A 259 6.12 -5.29 0.46
N ASN A 260 5.51 -4.58 -0.48
CA ASN A 260 4.83 -5.14 -1.63
C ASN A 260 5.50 -4.60 -2.90
N PRO A 261 6.63 -5.19 -3.34
CA PRO A 261 7.40 -4.68 -4.48
C PRO A 261 6.61 -4.76 -5.78
N PRO A 262 6.94 -3.92 -6.79
CA PRO A 262 6.29 -3.98 -8.09
C PRO A 262 6.55 -5.33 -8.79
N PHE A 263 5.49 -5.89 -9.40
CA PHE A 263 5.55 -7.14 -10.15
C PHE A 263 5.91 -6.90 -11.62
N GLY A 264 6.33 -7.96 -12.31
CA GLY A 264 6.57 -7.95 -13.73
C GLY A 264 8.03 -7.65 -14.10
N VAL A 265 8.22 -7.19 -15.33
CA VAL A 265 9.54 -6.96 -15.93
C VAL A 265 9.91 -5.48 -15.82
N ARG A 266 11.19 -5.19 -15.62
CA ARG A 266 11.70 -3.81 -15.70
C ARG A 266 11.32 -3.17 -17.02
N ALA A 267 10.98 -1.89 -16.98
CA ALA A 267 10.61 -1.14 -18.17
C ALA A 267 11.78 -1.12 -19.20
N ALA A 268 11.44 -1.16 -20.47
CA ALA A 268 12.44 -1.01 -21.53
C ALA A 268 13.15 0.35 -21.40
N GLY A 269 14.49 0.33 -21.51
CA GLY A 269 15.31 1.53 -21.34
C GLY A 269 15.63 1.91 -19.88
N SER A 270 15.23 1.09 -18.90
CA SER A 270 15.71 1.26 -17.52
C SER A 270 17.23 1.07 -17.46
N ILE A 271 17.87 1.77 -16.52
CA ILE A 271 19.31 1.61 -16.21
C ILE A 271 19.56 0.16 -15.80
N ASP A 272 20.62 -0.44 -16.34
CA ASP A 272 21.03 -1.81 -15.97
C ASP A 272 21.38 -1.88 -14.48
N ILE A 273 20.95 -2.97 -13.85
CA ILE A 273 21.29 -3.26 -12.46
C ILE A 273 22.71 -3.84 -12.48
N ASN A 274 23.64 -3.22 -11.77
CA ASN A 274 25.00 -3.72 -11.56
C ASN A 274 25.26 -3.82 -10.05
N ARG A 275 24.82 -4.93 -9.46
CA ARG A 275 24.77 -5.13 -8.01
C ARG A 275 25.62 -6.34 -7.61
N PRO A 276 26.84 -6.13 -7.04
CA PRO A 276 27.72 -7.23 -6.62
C PRO A 276 27.15 -8.09 -5.49
N ASP A 277 26.21 -7.57 -4.71
CA ASP A 277 25.49 -8.28 -3.65
C ASP A 277 24.33 -9.16 -4.16
N PHE A 278 23.93 -9.00 -5.44
CA PHE A 278 22.98 -9.89 -6.09
C PHE A 278 23.65 -11.18 -6.56
N ILE A 279 23.03 -12.32 -6.31
CA ILE A 279 23.50 -13.61 -6.85
C ILE A 279 23.30 -13.68 -8.35
N LYS A 280 22.17 -13.12 -8.81
CA LYS A 280 21.76 -13.18 -10.19
C LYS A 280 20.91 -11.96 -10.55
N GLU A 281 21.41 -11.16 -11.46
CA GLU A 281 20.60 -10.12 -12.08
C GLU A 281 19.55 -10.72 -13.00
N THR A 282 18.35 -10.17 -12.96
CA THR A 282 17.24 -10.62 -13.77
C THR A 282 16.47 -9.43 -14.37
N LYS A 283 15.69 -9.70 -15.40
CA LYS A 283 14.73 -8.70 -15.91
C LYS A 283 13.44 -8.62 -15.07
N ASN A 284 13.31 -9.48 -14.07
CA ASN A 284 12.13 -9.66 -13.27
C ASN A 284 12.26 -8.81 -11.98
N ASN A 285 11.37 -7.82 -11.83
CA ASN A 285 11.41 -6.88 -10.70
C ASN A 285 11.31 -7.58 -9.36
N GLN A 286 10.34 -8.48 -9.18
CA GLN A 286 10.13 -9.14 -7.89
C GLN A 286 11.33 -10.01 -7.46
N MET A 287 12.05 -10.63 -8.41
CA MET A 287 13.27 -11.38 -8.11
C MET A 287 14.41 -10.47 -7.68
N ASN A 288 14.55 -9.31 -8.30
CA ASN A 288 15.55 -8.32 -7.94
C ASN A 288 15.24 -7.67 -6.59
N PHE A 289 13.96 -7.35 -6.32
CA PHE A 289 13.52 -6.84 -5.02
C PHE A 289 13.70 -7.86 -3.90
N MET A 290 13.48 -9.15 -4.14
CA MET A 290 13.80 -10.19 -3.14
C MET A 290 15.27 -10.16 -2.75
N GLN A 291 16.19 -10.06 -3.70
CA GLN A 291 17.61 -9.96 -3.42
C GLN A 291 17.97 -8.64 -2.71
N HIS A 292 17.38 -7.53 -3.13
CA HIS A 292 17.56 -6.23 -2.46
C HIS A 292 17.10 -6.27 -1.00
N ILE A 293 15.95 -6.86 -0.71
CA ILE A 293 15.43 -7.02 0.66
C ILE A 293 16.36 -7.91 1.49
N MET A 294 16.86 -8.98 0.91
CA MET A 294 17.84 -9.86 1.57
C MET A 294 19.14 -9.11 1.92
N SER A 295 19.61 -8.20 1.05
CA SER A 295 20.77 -7.35 1.29
C SER A 295 20.49 -6.28 2.34
N LEU A 296 19.31 -5.66 2.29
CA LEU A 296 18.87 -4.56 3.16
C LEU A 296 18.74 -4.98 4.64
N LEU A 297 18.39 -6.24 4.90
CA LEU A 297 18.23 -6.73 6.26
C LEU A 297 19.58 -6.82 7.00
N GLU A 298 19.62 -6.34 8.24
CA GLU A 298 20.72 -6.64 9.15
C GLU A 298 20.63 -8.08 9.68
N ARG A 299 21.68 -8.57 10.32
CA ARG A 299 21.66 -9.91 10.94
C ARG A 299 20.63 -9.97 12.07
N GLY A 300 19.77 -10.97 12.04
CA GLY A 300 18.62 -11.09 12.95
C GLY A 300 17.45 -10.17 12.60
N GLY A 301 17.53 -9.43 11.47
CA GLY A 301 16.43 -8.65 10.94
C GLY A 301 15.34 -9.53 10.33
N ARG A 302 14.11 -9.03 10.31
CA ARG A 302 12.88 -9.75 9.92
C ARG A 302 12.21 -9.08 8.74
N ALA A 303 11.60 -9.87 7.87
CA ALA A 303 10.85 -9.35 6.73
C ALA A 303 9.46 -9.99 6.62
N GLY A 304 8.51 -9.18 6.12
CA GLY A 304 7.21 -9.60 5.61
C GLY A 304 7.02 -9.04 4.20
N VAL A 305 7.04 -9.90 3.18
CA VAL A 305 7.10 -9.46 1.78
C VAL A 305 6.00 -10.10 0.97
N VAL A 306 5.20 -9.27 0.28
CA VAL A 306 4.20 -9.73 -0.69
C VAL A 306 4.89 -10.02 -2.01
N VAL A 307 4.66 -11.21 -2.56
CA VAL A 307 5.26 -11.64 -3.82
C VAL A 307 4.25 -12.38 -4.69
N PRO A 308 4.35 -12.31 -6.03
CA PRO A 308 3.55 -13.14 -6.92
C PRO A 308 4.05 -14.59 -6.92
N ASP A 309 3.21 -15.53 -7.37
CA ASP A 309 3.48 -16.96 -7.37
C ASP A 309 4.79 -17.35 -8.07
N ASN A 310 5.16 -16.67 -9.16
CA ASN A 310 6.36 -17.01 -9.92
C ASN A 310 7.66 -16.89 -9.09
N VAL A 311 7.66 -16.14 -7.99
CA VAL A 311 8.79 -16.14 -7.04
C VAL A 311 9.00 -17.52 -6.42
N LEU A 312 7.92 -18.29 -6.24
CA LEU A 312 7.97 -19.61 -5.61
C LEU A 312 8.45 -20.73 -6.54
N PHE A 313 8.29 -20.59 -7.87
CA PHE A 313 8.58 -21.70 -8.78
C PHE A 313 9.39 -21.36 -10.04
N ASP A 314 9.45 -20.09 -10.48
CA ASP A 314 10.16 -19.73 -11.71
C ASP A 314 11.63 -20.18 -11.66
N LYS A 315 12.10 -20.79 -12.77
CA LYS A 315 13.48 -21.26 -12.94
C LYS A 315 14.52 -20.16 -12.71
N VAL A 316 14.20 -18.93 -13.07
CA VAL A 316 15.10 -17.77 -12.86
C VAL A 316 15.38 -17.55 -11.37
N GLY A 317 14.41 -17.82 -10.50
CA GLY A 317 14.49 -17.64 -9.06
C GLY A 317 15.13 -18.81 -8.28
N THR A 318 15.54 -19.90 -8.91
CA THR A 318 16.06 -21.10 -8.22
C THR A 318 17.18 -20.77 -7.23
N VAL A 319 18.21 -20.07 -7.66
CA VAL A 319 19.36 -19.71 -6.81
C VAL A 319 19.00 -18.72 -5.70
N ILE A 320 17.99 -17.88 -5.94
CA ILE A 320 17.48 -16.92 -4.95
C ILE A 320 16.71 -17.65 -3.84
N ARG A 321 15.84 -18.60 -4.19
CA ARG A 321 15.14 -19.46 -3.23
C ARG A 321 16.09 -20.35 -2.45
N GLU A 322 17.11 -20.87 -3.11
CA GLU A 322 18.16 -21.67 -2.44
C GLU A 322 18.89 -20.84 -1.38
N ARG A 323 19.30 -19.61 -1.72
CA ARG A 323 19.92 -18.67 -0.75
C ARG A 323 18.96 -18.33 0.38
N LEU A 324 17.67 -18.08 0.06
CA LEU A 324 16.65 -17.76 1.05
C LEU A 324 16.48 -18.90 2.08
N LEU A 325 16.57 -20.16 1.65
CA LEU A 325 16.50 -21.32 2.54
C LEU A 325 17.79 -21.57 3.32
N LYS A 326 18.97 -21.26 2.74
CA LYS A 326 20.28 -21.58 3.34
C LYS A 326 20.80 -20.50 4.27
N ASP A 327 20.61 -19.22 3.92
CA ASP A 327 21.19 -18.07 4.63
C ASP A 327 20.15 -17.32 5.49
N PHE A 328 18.86 -17.60 5.24
CA PHE A 328 17.72 -16.99 5.94
C PHE A 328 16.80 -18.09 6.47
N ASN A 329 16.14 -17.80 7.57
CA ASN A 329 15.06 -18.63 8.07
C ASN A 329 13.74 -18.22 7.42
N LEU A 330 13.41 -18.76 6.24
CA LEU A 330 12.09 -18.65 5.65
C LEU A 330 11.14 -19.58 6.42
N HIS A 331 10.49 -19.05 7.43
CA HIS A 331 9.69 -19.86 8.34
C HIS A 331 8.19 -19.93 8.02
N THR A 332 7.67 -19.02 7.15
CA THR A 332 6.24 -19.00 6.85
C THR A 332 5.97 -18.46 5.45
N ILE A 333 5.05 -19.11 4.74
CA ILE A 333 4.40 -18.60 3.53
C ILE A 333 2.89 -18.58 3.77
N LEU A 334 2.26 -17.41 3.56
CA LEU A 334 0.81 -17.27 3.47
C LEU A 334 0.42 -17.22 1.99
N ARG A 335 -0.34 -18.19 1.50
CA ARG A 335 -0.87 -18.20 0.12
C ARG A 335 -2.19 -17.43 0.11
N LEU A 336 -2.26 -16.38 -0.70
CA LEU A 336 -3.40 -15.50 -0.78
C LEU A 336 -4.34 -15.85 -1.93
N PRO A 337 -5.66 -15.71 -1.77
CA PRO A 337 -6.64 -15.92 -2.83
C PRO A 337 -6.56 -14.82 -3.90
N ASP A 338 -7.19 -15.08 -5.03
CA ASP A 338 -7.38 -14.10 -6.09
C ASP A 338 -8.32 -12.97 -5.65
N GLY A 339 -8.26 -11.83 -6.36
CA GLY A 339 -9.18 -10.70 -6.17
C GLY A 339 -8.80 -9.73 -5.05
N LEU A 340 -7.68 -9.92 -4.36
CA LEU A 340 -7.20 -9.01 -3.32
C LEU A 340 -6.49 -7.77 -3.86
N PHE A 341 -6.00 -7.83 -5.09
CA PHE A 341 -5.23 -6.76 -5.73
C PHE A 341 -5.92 -6.29 -7.02
N TYR A 342 -5.72 -5.03 -7.39
CA TYR A 342 -6.27 -4.48 -8.64
C TYR A 342 -5.71 -5.15 -9.91
N ALA A 343 -4.51 -5.73 -9.85
CA ALA A 343 -3.95 -6.56 -10.91
C ALA A 343 -4.70 -7.90 -10.96
N SER A 344 -5.76 -7.97 -11.76
CA SER A 344 -6.61 -9.16 -11.90
C SER A 344 -5.81 -10.37 -12.36
N GLY A 345 -6.04 -11.53 -11.71
CA GLY A 345 -5.47 -12.81 -12.09
C GLY A 345 -4.04 -13.09 -11.60
N THR A 346 -3.45 -12.22 -10.78
CA THR A 346 -2.14 -12.49 -10.18
C THR A 346 -2.30 -13.12 -8.80
N LYS A 347 -1.99 -14.41 -8.70
CA LYS A 347 -1.91 -15.11 -7.41
C LYS A 347 -0.69 -14.62 -6.64
N THR A 348 -0.87 -14.32 -5.36
CA THR A 348 0.17 -13.74 -4.50
C THR A 348 0.38 -14.54 -3.22
N ASN A 349 1.51 -14.28 -2.58
CA ASN A 349 1.87 -14.89 -1.30
C ASN A 349 2.54 -13.85 -0.42
N VAL A 350 2.55 -14.09 0.90
CA VAL A 350 3.40 -13.34 1.83
C VAL A 350 4.49 -14.27 2.37
N LEU A 351 5.74 -13.86 2.24
CA LEU A 351 6.89 -14.54 2.77
C LEU A 351 7.34 -13.89 4.06
N PHE A 352 7.50 -14.68 5.13
CA PHE A 352 8.03 -14.24 6.42
C PHE A 352 9.36 -14.94 6.67
N PHE A 353 10.44 -14.15 6.81
CA PHE A 353 11.77 -14.69 7.01
C PHE A 353 12.66 -13.82 7.90
N THR A 354 13.69 -14.43 8.47
CA THR A 354 14.68 -13.77 9.34
C THR A 354 16.08 -14.03 8.80
N LYS A 355 16.96 -13.01 8.75
CA LYS A 355 18.33 -13.15 8.28
C LYS A 355 19.26 -13.76 9.34
N GLY A 356 20.12 -14.67 8.93
CA GLY A 356 21.28 -15.12 9.71
C GLY A 356 21.19 -16.53 10.29
N GLN A 357 20.15 -17.29 9.97
CA GLN A 357 20.04 -18.72 10.27
C GLN A 357 19.38 -19.42 9.10
N PRO A 358 19.78 -20.67 8.77
CA PRO A 358 19.11 -21.44 7.73
C PRO A 358 17.70 -21.84 8.16
N THR A 359 16.83 -22.02 7.19
CA THR A 359 15.51 -22.60 7.38
C THR A 359 15.64 -24.04 7.87
N LYS A 360 14.93 -24.39 8.93
CA LYS A 360 14.75 -25.79 9.37
C LYS A 360 13.45 -26.35 8.80
N ASP A 361 12.38 -25.68 9.13
CA ASP A 361 11.02 -26.02 8.73
C ASP A 361 10.34 -24.80 8.11
N LEU A 362 9.72 -24.98 6.96
CA LEU A 362 8.85 -24.01 6.35
C LEU A 362 7.41 -24.38 6.63
N TRP A 363 6.64 -23.42 7.10
CA TRP A 363 5.21 -23.55 7.33
C TRP A 363 4.45 -22.81 6.23
N ILE A 364 3.47 -23.47 5.62
CA ILE A 364 2.63 -22.89 4.57
C ILE A 364 1.19 -22.86 5.06
N TYR A 365 0.56 -21.68 4.99
CA TYR A 365 -0.87 -21.51 5.20
C TYR A 365 -1.57 -21.31 3.85
N ASP A 366 -2.44 -22.22 3.49
CA ASP A 366 -3.26 -22.11 2.28
C ASP A 366 -4.56 -21.35 2.58
N TYR A 367 -4.52 -20.03 2.43
CA TYR A 367 -5.72 -19.20 2.47
C TYR A 367 -6.41 -19.11 1.09
N ARG A 368 -5.77 -19.63 0.05
CA ARG A 368 -6.19 -19.49 -1.35
C ARG A 368 -7.29 -20.47 -1.76
N THR A 369 -7.11 -21.75 -1.44
CA THR A 369 -7.98 -22.80 -1.95
C THR A 369 -9.40 -22.64 -1.42
N ASN A 370 -10.38 -22.58 -2.34
CA ASN A 370 -11.81 -22.39 -2.08
C ASN A 370 -12.17 -21.06 -1.38
N VAL A 371 -11.35 -20.02 -1.56
CA VAL A 371 -11.61 -18.66 -1.06
C VAL A 371 -11.57 -17.70 -2.22
N LYS A 372 -12.57 -16.84 -2.32
CA LYS A 372 -12.64 -15.75 -3.31
C LYS A 372 -12.94 -14.44 -2.59
N HIS A 373 -12.14 -13.42 -2.92
CA HIS A 373 -12.40 -12.05 -2.50
C HIS A 373 -12.61 -11.15 -3.71
N THR A 374 -13.25 -10.03 -3.46
CA THR A 374 -13.34 -8.91 -4.40
C THR A 374 -12.98 -7.63 -3.64
N LEU A 375 -12.63 -6.59 -4.35
CA LEU A 375 -12.26 -5.32 -3.71
C LEU A 375 -13.47 -4.57 -3.12
N VAL A 376 -14.69 -4.86 -3.57
CA VAL A 376 -15.90 -4.11 -3.20
C VAL A 376 -16.97 -5.00 -2.56
N GLU A 377 -17.36 -6.09 -3.24
CA GLU A 377 -18.51 -6.91 -2.78
C GLU A 377 -18.15 -7.87 -1.65
N ASN A 378 -16.94 -8.40 -1.65
CA ASN A 378 -16.43 -9.31 -0.61
C ASN A 378 -14.97 -8.94 -0.26
N PRO A 379 -14.73 -7.77 0.34
CA PRO A 379 -13.38 -7.33 0.67
C PRO A 379 -12.76 -8.19 1.77
N LEU A 380 -11.43 -8.27 1.76
CA LEU A 380 -10.70 -8.89 2.85
C LEU A 380 -10.89 -8.09 4.13
N THR A 381 -11.23 -8.78 5.22
CA THR A 381 -11.30 -8.21 6.57
C THR A 381 -10.27 -8.85 7.50
N ARG A 382 -10.11 -8.31 8.71
CA ARG A 382 -9.19 -8.85 9.72
C ARG A 382 -9.60 -10.26 10.14
N GLU A 383 -10.89 -10.50 10.33
CA GLU A 383 -11.45 -11.77 10.78
C GLU A 383 -11.13 -12.92 9.83
N HIS A 384 -11.04 -12.65 8.55
CA HIS A 384 -10.65 -13.63 7.53
C HIS A 384 -9.22 -14.19 7.73
N LEU A 385 -8.36 -13.46 8.42
CA LEU A 385 -6.98 -13.82 8.70
C LEU A 385 -6.74 -14.33 10.12
N ASP A 386 -7.76 -14.36 11.00
CA ASP A 386 -7.62 -14.74 12.40
C ASP A 386 -7.11 -16.17 12.60
N ASP A 387 -7.56 -17.11 11.77
CA ASP A 387 -7.09 -18.49 11.83
C ASP A 387 -5.59 -18.60 11.45
N PHE A 388 -5.17 -17.86 10.43
CA PHE A 388 -3.76 -17.77 10.08
C PHE A 388 -2.92 -17.19 11.22
N VAL A 389 -3.38 -16.11 11.86
CA VAL A 389 -2.68 -15.47 13.01
C VAL A 389 -2.52 -16.46 14.16
N LYS A 390 -3.56 -17.23 14.47
CA LYS A 390 -3.50 -18.30 15.50
C LYS A 390 -2.46 -19.37 15.12
N CYS A 391 -2.49 -19.86 13.88
CA CYS A 391 -1.55 -20.87 13.38
C CYS A 391 -0.10 -20.33 13.36
N PHE A 392 0.10 -19.05 13.02
CA PHE A 392 1.42 -18.43 12.98
C PHE A 392 2.11 -18.42 14.34
N SER A 393 1.36 -18.27 15.44
CA SER A 393 1.88 -18.30 16.81
C SER A 393 3.10 -17.40 17.00
N ALA A 394 2.93 -16.09 16.81
CA ALA A 394 4.01 -15.09 16.80
C ALA A 394 4.84 -15.09 18.10
N ASP A 395 4.21 -15.34 19.25
CA ASP A 395 4.88 -15.38 20.55
C ASP A 395 5.88 -16.53 20.69
N ASN A 396 5.61 -17.65 20.02
CA ASN A 396 6.48 -18.82 20.08
C ASN A 396 6.34 -19.72 18.84
N LEU A 397 7.21 -19.51 17.86
CA LEU A 397 7.22 -20.27 16.61
C LEU A 397 7.43 -21.77 16.79
N SER A 398 7.96 -22.22 17.94
CA SER A 398 8.17 -23.66 18.24
C SER A 398 6.89 -24.37 18.70
N LYS A 399 5.82 -23.63 19.04
CA LYS A 399 4.53 -24.21 19.45
C LYS A 399 3.56 -24.44 18.28
N ARG A 400 4.03 -24.24 17.05
CA ARG A 400 3.22 -24.46 15.86
C ARG A 400 2.88 -25.93 15.67
N ASN A 401 1.62 -26.23 15.37
CA ASN A 401 1.15 -27.56 15.06
C ASN A 401 0.42 -27.55 13.73
N GLU A 402 0.59 -28.59 12.92
CA GLU A 402 -0.16 -28.74 11.68
C GLU A 402 -1.65 -28.85 11.96
N THR A 403 -2.45 -28.20 11.11
CA THR A 403 -3.90 -28.42 11.09
C THR A 403 -4.31 -29.41 10.01
N TYR A 404 -3.46 -29.64 9.01
CA TYR A 404 -3.69 -30.64 7.98
C TYR A 404 -3.38 -32.05 8.51
N ASP A 405 -4.33 -32.93 8.35
CA ASP A 405 -4.20 -34.37 8.56
C ASP A 405 -5.00 -35.09 7.45
N LYS A 406 -4.34 -36.00 6.75
CA LYS A 406 -4.94 -36.65 5.58
C LYS A 406 -6.23 -37.39 5.92
N ASP A 407 -6.29 -38.01 7.09
CA ASP A 407 -7.37 -38.91 7.50
C ASP A 407 -8.41 -38.18 8.40
N ASN A 408 -7.96 -37.23 9.24
CA ASN A 408 -8.81 -36.57 10.25
C ASN A 408 -9.19 -35.14 9.88
N ASN A 409 -8.34 -34.42 9.14
CA ASN A 409 -8.61 -33.03 8.69
C ASN A 409 -7.97 -32.73 7.33
N PRO A 410 -8.48 -33.31 6.24
CA PRO A 410 -7.93 -33.12 4.90
C PRO A 410 -8.07 -31.68 4.38
N ASN A 411 -8.91 -30.86 5.02
CA ASN A 411 -9.12 -29.44 4.71
C ASN A 411 -8.30 -28.50 5.61
N GLY A 412 -7.41 -29.04 6.44
CA GLY A 412 -6.52 -28.25 7.27
C GLY A 412 -5.58 -27.36 6.42
N ARG A 413 -5.55 -26.06 6.75
CA ARG A 413 -4.88 -25.03 5.92
C ARG A 413 -3.41 -24.81 6.29
N TRP A 414 -2.92 -25.36 7.39
CA TRP A 414 -1.58 -25.14 7.92
C TRP A 414 -0.75 -26.42 7.87
N ARG A 415 0.37 -26.38 7.14
CA ARG A 415 1.22 -27.55 6.92
C ARG A 415 2.70 -27.21 6.98
N LYS A 416 3.50 -28.18 7.47
CA LYS A 416 4.94 -28.07 7.65
C LYS A 416 5.71 -28.86 6.59
N TYR A 417 6.86 -28.32 6.16
CA TYR A 417 7.78 -28.97 5.24
C TYR A 417 9.22 -28.79 5.72
N SER A 418 10.03 -29.85 5.69
CA SER A 418 11.44 -29.77 6.04
C SER A 418 12.23 -29.00 4.96
N ALA A 419 13.23 -28.21 5.36
CA ALA A 419 14.09 -27.54 4.40
C ALA A 419 14.86 -28.52 3.49
N GLN A 420 15.17 -29.72 4.00
CA GLN A 420 15.82 -30.77 3.22
C GLN A 420 14.94 -31.23 2.06
N ASP A 421 13.67 -31.49 2.31
CA ASP A 421 12.72 -31.90 1.26
C ASP A 421 12.52 -30.77 0.24
N LEU A 422 12.44 -29.51 0.70
CA LEU A 422 12.27 -28.35 -0.17
C LEU A 422 13.46 -28.14 -1.09
N LEU A 423 14.69 -28.26 -0.57
CA LEU A 423 15.92 -28.15 -1.35
C LEU A 423 16.10 -29.27 -2.36
N ALA A 424 15.53 -30.45 -2.10
CA ALA A 424 15.55 -31.60 -3.01
C ALA A 424 14.51 -31.50 -4.15
N ARG A 425 13.56 -30.57 -4.07
CA ARG A 425 12.54 -30.38 -5.12
C ARG A 425 13.16 -29.78 -6.38
N ASP A 426 12.62 -30.18 -7.54
CA ASP A 426 13.03 -29.57 -8.80
C ASP A 426 12.97 -28.04 -8.73
N GLN A 427 14.09 -27.39 -9.12
CA GLN A 427 14.26 -25.93 -9.10
C GLN A 427 13.96 -25.27 -7.72
N VAL A 428 14.07 -26.03 -6.63
CA VAL A 428 13.68 -25.55 -5.27
C VAL A 428 12.27 -24.94 -5.27
N ASN A 429 11.35 -25.63 -5.88
CA ASN A 429 9.95 -25.15 -6.03
C ASN A 429 9.25 -25.14 -4.67
N LEU A 430 8.77 -23.93 -4.26
CA LEU A 430 8.05 -23.69 -3.02
C LEU A 430 6.52 -23.54 -3.23
N ASP A 431 6.04 -23.63 -4.48
CA ASP A 431 4.60 -23.63 -4.77
C ASP A 431 4.02 -25.04 -4.52
N ILE A 432 3.46 -25.22 -3.34
CA ILE A 432 2.97 -26.51 -2.86
C ILE A 432 1.48 -26.40 -2.58
N THR A 433 0.72 -27.32 -3.18
CA THR A 433 -0.72 -27.50 -2.96
C THR A 433 -0.99 -28.88 -2.39
N TRP A 434 -1.93 -28.98 -1.46
CA TRP A 434 -2.38 -30.25 -0.87
C TRP A 434 -3.90 -30.33 -0.71
N MET A 435 -4.58 -29.20 -0.78
CA MET A 435 -6.03 -29.14 -0.69
C MET A 435 -6.66 -29.35 -2.07
N ASN A 436 -7.81 -30.00 -2.10
CA ASN A 436 -8.60 -30.18 -3.31
C ASN A 436 -9.41 -28.90 -3.59
N GLU A 437 -9.32 -28.40 -4.81
CA GLU A 437 -10.22 -27.35 -5.27
C GLU A 437 -11.62 -27.94 -5.44
N THR A 438 -12.60 -27.38 -4.76
CA THR A 438 -14.02 -27.64 -5.02
C THR A 438 -14.36 -26.99 -6.36
N LYS A 439 -14.78 -27.78 -7.35
CA LYS A 439 -15.30 -27.22 -8.60
C LYS A 439 -16.43 -26.27 -8.25
N SER A 440 -16.38 -25.04 -8.78
CA SER A 440 -17.50 -24.11 -8.62
C SER A 440 -18.76 -24.75 -9.23
N GLU A 441 -19.93 -24.41 -8.70
CA GLU A 441 -21.19 -24.88 -9.31
C GLU A 441 -21.25 -24.53 -10.81
N GLU A 442 -20.61 -23.43 -11.23
CA GLU A 442 -20.52 -23.03 -12.63
C GLU A 442 -19.62 -23.96 -13.47
N GLU A 443 -18.57 -24.55 -12.88
CA GLU A 443 -17.70 -25.54 -13.57
C GLU A 443 -18.31 -26.95 -13.64
N THR A 444 -19.36 -27.18 -12.86
CA THR A 444 -20.13 -28.44 -12.89
C THR A 444 -21.37 -28.37 -13.78
N LEU A 445 -21.76 -27.18 -14.24
CA LEU A 445 -22.89 -26.98 -15.11
C LEU A 445 -22.58 -27.48 -16.54
N SER A 446 -23.56 -28.16 -17.12
CA SER A 446 -23.54 -28.47 -18.53
C SER A 446 -23.60 -27.18 -19.37
N MET A 447 -23.17 -27.25 -20.63
CA MET A 447 -23.27 -26.10 -21.55
C MET A 447 -24.73 -25.59 -21.67
N GLU A 448 -25.71 -26.43 -21.59
CA GLU A 448 -27.14 -26.05 -21.63
C GLU A 448 -27.55 -25.26 -20.38
N GLU A 449 -27.11 -25.68 -19.20
CA GLU A 449 -27.36 -24.99 -17.93
C GLU A 449 -26.67 -23.64 -17.88
N LEU A 450 -25.43 -23.55 -18.41
CA LEU A 450 -24.71 -22.29 -18.57
C LEU A 450 -25.45 -21.32 -19.49
N PHE A 451 -25.92 -21.79 -20.64
CA PHE A 451 -26.72 -20.98 -21.57
C PHE A 451 -28.02 -20.49 -20.93
N THR A 452 -28.67 -21.33 -20.16
CA THR A 452 -29.91 -20.99 -19.46
C THR A 452 -29.66 -19.89 -18.43
N ARG A 453 -28.66 -20.02 -17.56
CA ARG A 453 -28.27 -18.98 -16.59
C ARG A 453 -27.83 -17.67 -17.24
N MET A 454 -27.10 -17.74 -18.35
CA MET A 454 -26.71 -16.55 -19.11
C MET A 454 -27.95 -15.84 -19.66
N SER A 455 -28.90 -16.57 -20.20
CA SER A 455 -30.16 -16.02 -20.73
C SER A 455 -31.01 -15.35 -19.63
N GLU A 456 -31.09 -15.94 -18.45
CA GLU A 456 -31.77 -15.38 -17.29
C GLU A 456 -31.11 -14.07 -16.80
N LYS A 457 -29.77 -14.02 -16.73
CA LYS A 457 -29.02 -12.80 -16.37
C LYS A 457 -29.22 -11.68 -17.41
N VAL A 458 -29.22 -12.02 -18.69
CA VAL A 458 -29.50 -11.06 -19.77
C VAL A 458 -30.93 -10.50 -19.65
N ALA A 459 -31.92 -11.34 -19.40
CA ALA A 459 -33.29 -10.92 -19.20
C ALA A 459 -33.45 -9.99 -17.95
N THR A 460 -32.72 -10.29 -16.88
CA THR A 460 -32.68 -9.45 -15.67
C THR A 460 -32.10 -8.08 -15.96
N ILE A 461 -31.00 -8.00 -16.70
CA ILE A 461 -30.37 -6.74 -17.14
C ILE A 461 -31.32 -5.95 -18.04
N GLN A 462 -31.98 -6.58 -18.99
CA GLN A 462 -32.95 -5.94 -19.89
C GLN A 462 -34.13 -5.36 -19.10
N ASN A 463 -34.65 -6.08 -18.12
CA ASN A 463 -35.72 -5.60 -17.25
C ASN A 463 -35.28 -4.43 -16.37
N ALA A 464 -34.05 -4.44 -15.84
CA ALA A 464 -33.49 -3.31 -15.09
C ALA A 464 -33.30 -2.08 -15.98
N PHE A 465 -32.86 -2.26 -17.22
CA PHE A 465 -32.74 -1.19 -18.21
C PHE A 465 -34.09 -0.58 -18.59
N ALA A 466 -35.10 -1.44 -18.79
CA ALA A 466 -36.47 -1.00 -19.08
C ALA A 466 -37.11 -0.20 -17.90
N LYS A 467 -36.81 -0.59 -16.65
CA LYS A 467 -37.24 0.18 -15.47
C LYS A 467 -36.55 1.55 -15.42
N LEU A 468 -35.22 1.61 -15.62
CA LEU A 468 -34.47 2.85 -15.68
C LEU A 468 -34.95 3.80 -16.80
N GLN A 469 -35.25 3.26 -17.99
CA GLN A 469 -35.84 4.06 -19.08
C GLN A 469 -37.21 4.61 -18.73
N LYS A 470 -38.01 3.85 -17.99
CA LYS A 470 -39.35 4.30 -17.55
C LYS A 470 -39.27 5.38 -16.46
N GLU A 471 -38.29 5.29 -15.56
CA GLU A 471 -38.04 6.30 -14.54
C GLU A 471 -37.50 7.59 -15.13
N LEU A 472 -36.53 7.51 -16.04
CA LEU A 472 -35.93 8.66 -16.75
C LEU A 472 -36.91 9.29 -17.78
N GLY A 473 -37.86 8.54 -18.32
CA GLY A 473 -38.85 9.04 -19.27
C GLY A 473 -40.06 9.71 -18.62
N ASN A 474 -40.20 9.62 -17.29
CA ASN A 474 -41.27 10.32 -16.52
C ASN A 474 -40.81 11.68 -15.98
N ASP A 475 -39.52 12.03 -16.13
CA ASP A 475 -38.93 13.31 -15.69
C ASP A 475 -38.66 14.28 -16.88
N LEU A 476 -39.19 13.99 -18.07
CA LEU A 476 -39.22 14.87 -19.24
C LEU A 476 -40.68 15.21 -19.58
#